data_42b4a7dd3c334a09d1852df28841d616
#
_entry.id   42b4a7dd3c334a09d1852df28841d616
#
_cell.length_a   1.000
_cell.length_b   1.000
_cell.length_c   1.000
_cell.angle_alpha   90.00
_cell.angle_beta   90.00
_cell.angle_gamma   90.00
#
_symmetry.space_group_name_H-M   'P 1'
#
loop_
_entity.id
_entity.type
_entity.pdbx_description
1 polymer ?
#
loop_
_entity_poly.entity_id
_entity_poly.type
_entity_poly.pdbx_seq_one_letter_code
_entity_poly.pdbx_strand_id
1 'polypeptide(L)'
;MSRHEHTNVISLSGGCHWCTEGIFVSLRGGRRVEQGWIKSESPNDTWAEGVVVYFDPKAIRAKDLIEVHLETHAATSRHSLRWKYRSAIYHRSAEEERDFRRSVAQFAQRFDRPLVTEILPFVAFKLNQENYLDYYRRNPEKPFCQRYISPKLDKLRQLYPNLVG
;
A
#
# COMPACT_ATOMS: atom_id res chain seq x y z
N MET A 1 -10.22 26.67 -4.76
CA MET A 1 -9.78 26.28 -4.62
C MET A 1 -9.05 25.52 -4.76
N SER A 2 -8.89 25.18 -4.72
CA SER A 2 -8.12 24.75 -4.88
C SER A 2 -7.58 23.60 -5.24
N ARG A 3 -6.80 23.44 -5.64
CA ARG A 3 -5.90 22.54 -6.23
C ARG A 3 -5.54 21.40 -5.34
N HIS A 4 -5.40 21.59 -4.08
CA HIS A 4 -5.20 20.50 -3.16
C HIS A 4 -6.41 19.61 -3.08
N GLU A 5 -7.52 20.10 -3.56
CA GLU A 5 -8.71 19.28 -3.70
C GLU A 5 -8.51 18.10 -4.60
N HIS A 6 -7.49 18.14 -5.43
CA HIS A 6 -7.20 17.05 -6.36
C HIS A 6 -6.19 16.05 -5.80
N THR A 7 -5.87 16.15 -4.51
CA THR A 7 -4.98 15.21 -3.86
C THR A 7 -5.79 14.36 -2.90
N ASN A 8 -5.82 13.07 -3.17
CA ASN A 8 -6.48 12.08 -2.30
C ASN A 8 -5.44 11.32 -1.51
N VAL A 9 -5.91 10.56 -0.53
CA VAL A 9 -5.02 9.79 0.35
C VAL A 9 -5.59 8.39 0.55
N ILE A 10 -4.71 7.39 0.57
CA ILE A 10 -5.07 6.03 0.92
C ILE A 10 -4.00 5.44 1.81
N SER A 11 -4.39 4.61 2.77
CA SER A 11 -3.47 3.97 3.71
C SER A 11 -3.51 2.48 3.51
N LEU A 12 -2.33 1.86 3.44
CA LEU A 12 -2.19 0.46 3.05
C LEU A 12 -1.14 -0.21 3.92
N SER A 13 -1.38 -1.46 4.30
CA SER A 13 -0.38 -2.28 4.99
C SER A 13 -0.40 -3.70 4.44
N GLY A 14 0.71 -4.42 4.58
CA GLY A 14 0.78 -5.78 4.08
C GLY A 14 2.19 -6.15 3.69
N GLY A 15 3.07 -6.27 4.66
CA GLY A 15 4.46 -6.60 4.44
C GLY A 15 5.36 -5.49 4.94
N CYS A 16 6.64 -5.61 4.64
CA CYS A 16 7.63 -4.63 5.09
C CYS A 16 7.33 -3.25 4.50
N HIS A 17 7.36 -2.20 5.35
CA HIS A 17 7.05 -0.85 4.89
C HIS A 17 8.08 -0.31 3.89
N TRP A 18 9.32 -0.80 3.91
CA TRP A 18 10.31 -0.40 2.91
C TRP A 18 9.96 -0.93 1.52
N CYS A 19 9.48 -2.17 1.45
CA CYS A 19 9.03 -2.75 0.17
C CYS A 19 7.82 -1.98 -0.35
N THR A 20 6.86 -1.72 0.51
CA THR A 20 5.63 -1.05 0.14
C THR A 20 5.91 0.39 -0.31
N GLU A 21 6.76 1.09 0.43
CA GLU A 21 7.17 2.45 0.04
C GLU A 21 7.81 2.44 -1.35
N GLY A 22 8.77 1.54 -1.58
CA GLY A 22 9.47 1.46 -2.86
C GLY A 22 8.54 1.24 -4.03
N ILE A 23 7.51 0.42 -3.82
CA ILE A 23 6.52 0.16 -4.86
C ILE A 23 5.70 1.42 -5.16
N PHE A 24 5.17 2.06 -4.12
CA PHE A 24 4.23 3.16 -4.35
C PHE A 24 4.91 4.46 -4.79
N VAL A 25 6.17 4.71 -4.41
CA VAL A 25 6.89 5.87 -4.94
C VAL A 25 7.20 5.74 -6.43
N SER A 26 7.17 4.52 -6.99
CA SER A 26 7.46 4.31 -8.40
C SER A 26 6.25 4.55 -9.31
N LEU A 27 5.07 4.77 -8.75
CA LEU A 27 3.85 4.92 -9.53
C LEU A 27 3.64 6.35 -10.01
N ARG A 28 3.08 6.48 -11.22
CA ARG A 28 2.68 7.78 -11.75
C ARG A 28 1.49 8.30 -10.95
N GLY A 29 1.43 9.62 -10.80
CA GLY A 29 0.31 10.23 -10.08
C GLY A 29 0.46 10.20 -8.58
N GLY A 30 1.46 9.51 -8.07
CA GLY A 30 1.79 9.58 -6.66
C GLY A 30 2.42 10.92 -6.36
N ARG A 31 1.94 11.59 -5.32
CA ARG A 31 2.48 12.87 -4.92
C ARG A 31 3.45 12.75 -3.76
N ARG A 32 3.13 11.86 -2.84
CA ARG A 32 3.97 11.63 -1.67
C ARG A 32 3.60 10.28 -1.06
N VAL A 33 4.60 9.57 -0.56
CA VAL A 33 4.41 8.34 0.20
C VAL A 33 5.09 8.52 1.55
N GLU A 34 4.31 8.35 2.61
CA GLU A 34 4.84 8.35 3.97
C GLU A 34 4.85 6.92 4.46
N GLN A 35 5.97 6.45 4.98
CA GLN A 35 6.06 5.09 5.50
C GLN A 35 6.19 5.12 7.01
N GLY A 36 5.62 4.11 7.66
CA GLY A 36 5.64 4.01 9.11
C GLY A 36 4.76 2.89 9.59
N TRP A 37 3.92 3.21 10.57
CA TRP A 37 3.03 2.23 11.20
C TRP A 37 1.62 2.75 11.25
N ILE A 38 0.65 1.86 11.00
CA ILE A 38 -0.77 2.18 10.96
C ILE A 38 -1.50 1.30 11.94
N LYS A 39 -2.51 1.84 12.61
CA LYS A 39 -3.40 1.02 13.42
C LYS A 39 -4.86 1.34 13.13
N SER A 40 -5.70 0.34 13.39
CA SER A 40 -7.13 0.43 13.29
C SER A 40 -7.74 0.26 14.69
N GLU A 41 -9.01 -0.09 14.73
CA GLU A 41 -9.72 -0.38 15.97
C GLU A 41 -9.47 -1.81 16.42
N SER A 42 -9.70 -2.09 17.71
CA SER A 42 -9.63 -3.45 18.24
C SER A 42 -10.51 -4.41 17.40
N PRO A 43 -10.04 -5.60 17.08
CA PRO A 43 -8.79 -6.24 17.52
C PRO A 43 -7.57 -5.90 16.66
N ASN A 44 -7.68 -4.95 15.74
CA ASN A 44 -6.60 -4.59 14.82
C ASN A 44 -5.93 -3.28 15.26
N ASP A 45 -5.73 -3.10 16.54
CA ASP A 45 -5.20 -1.88 17.12
C ASP A 45 -3.71 -1.93 17.41
N THR A 46 -3.01 -2.94 16.92
CA THR A 46 -1.55 -2.96 16.96
C THR A 46 -0.98 -2.13 15.82
N TRP A 47 0.24 -1.61 16.01
CA TRP A 47 0.94 -0.88 14.99
C TRP A 47 1.50 -1.85 13.94
N ALA A 48 0.96 -1.79 12.74
CA ALA A 48 1.42 -2.61 11.62
C ALA A 48 2.20 -1.75 10.63
N GLU A 49 3.25 -2.30 10.04
CA GLU A 49 4.05 -1.58 9.04
C GLU A 49 3.21 -1.27 7.82
N GLY A 50 3.28 -0.02 7.36
CA GLY A 50 2.47 0.41 6.23
C GLY A 50 2.87 1.75 5.68
N VAL A 51 2.06 2.23 4.75
CA VAL A 51 2.28 3.51 4.07
C VAL A 51 0.99 4.31 3.97
N VAL A 52 1.16 5.62 3.89
CA VAL A 52 0.09 6.55 3.52
C VAL A 52 0.50 7.14 2.18
N VAL A 53 -0.34 6.94 1.17
CA VAL A 53 -0.06 7.37 -0.20
C VAL A 53 -0.94 8.56 -0.54
N TYR A 54 -0.33 9.66 -0.91
CA TYR A 54 -1.02 10.85 -1.41
C TYR A 54 -0.96 10.82 -2.93
N PHE A 55 -2.09 10.93 -3.60
CA PHE A 55 -2.13 10.75 -5.05
C PHE A 55 -3.11 11.71 -5.72
N ASP A 56 -2.87 11.94 -7.02
CA ASP A 56 -3.73 12.73 -7.86
C ASP A 56 -4.77 11.79 -8.51
N PRO A 57 -6.05 11.90 -8.15
CA PRO A 57 -7.06 10.98 -8.66
C PRO A 57 -7.30 11.12 -10.18
N LYS A 58 -6.81 12.18 -10.79
CA LYS A 58 -6.88 12.33 -12.25
C LYS A 58 -5.80 11.52 -12.96
N ALA A 59 -4.69 11.25 -12.27
CA ALA A 59 -3.56 10.51 -12.84
C ALA A 59 -3.60 9.04 -12.49
N ILE A 60 -4.04 8.69 -11.27
CA ILE A 60 -4.15 7.30 -10.84
C ILE A 60 -5.34 7.20 -9.88
N ARG A 61 -6.11 6.14 -9.99
CA ARG A 61 -7.31 5.96 -9.16
C ARG A 61 -6.98 5.16 -7.91
N ALA A 62 -7.80 5.33 -6.86
CA ALA A 62 -7.68 4.49 -5.66
C ALA A 62 -7.75 3.01 -6.02
N LYS A 63 -8.63 2.66 -6.96
CA LYS A 63 -8.78 1.29 -7.45
C LYS A 63 -7.46 0.74 -8.00
N ASP A 64 -6.69 1.56 -8.74
CA ASP A 64 -5.40 1.15 -9.28
C ASP A 64 -4.40 0.90 -8.16
N LEU A 65 -4.41 1.74 -7.14
CA LEU A 65 -3.52 1.57 -5.99
C LEU A 65 -3.85 0.30 -5.21
N ILE A 66 -5.13 -0.02 -5.08
CA ILE A 66 -5.56 -1.26 -4.43
C ILE A 66 -5.10 -2.46 -5.24
N GLU A 67 -5.24 -2.40 -6.55
CA GLU A 67 -4.81 -3.50 -7.41
C GLU A 67 -3.31 -3.75 -7.27
N VAL A 68 -2.50 -2.69 -7.32
CA VAL A 68 -1.05 -2.80 -7.13
C VAL A 68 -0.72 -3.39 -5.76
N HIS A 69 -1.42 -2.93 -4.72
CA HIS A 69 -1.21 -3.43 -3.36
C HIS A 69 -1.47 -4.93 -3.26
N LEU A 70 -2.58 -5.40 -3.82
CA LEU A 70 -2.92 -6.82 -3.78
C LEU A 70 -1.93 -7.67 -4.56
N GLU A 71 -1.41 -7.16 -5.67
CA GLU A 71 -0.51 -7.93 -6.54
C GLU A 71 0.94 -7.93 -6.06
N THR A 72 1.32 -7.02 -5.19
CA THR A 72 2.73 -6.87 -4.81
C THR A 72 3.04 -7.28 -3.38
N HIS A 73 2.07 -7.81 -2.66
CA HIS A 73 2.36 -8.41 -1.35
C HIS A 73 1.66 -9.78 -1.25
N ALA A 74 1.93 -10.50 -0.17
CA ALA A 74 1.39 -11.85 0.00
C ALA A 74 -0.06 -11.78 0.50
N ALA A 75 -0.97 -11.32 -0.36
CA ALA A 75 -2.34 -11.01 0.00
C ALA A 75 -3.20 -12.22 0.36
N THR A 76 -2.71 -13.43 0.09
CA THR A 76 -3.42 -14.67 0.44
C THR A 76 -2.75 -15.44 1.57
N SER A 77 -1.67 -14.92 2.14
CA SER A 77 -0.89 -15.61 3.16
C SER A 77 -1.36 -15.27 4.58
N ARG A 78 -1.59 -16.29 5.41
CA ARG A 78 -1.99 -16.15 6.82
C ARG A 78 -0.83 -16.49 7.74
N HIS A 79 0.32 -15.87 7.57
CA HIS A 79 1.47 -16.19 8.41
C HIS A 79 1.36 -15.55 9.80
N SER A 80 2.16 -16.07 10.75
CA SER A 80 2.07 -15.70 12.16
C SER A 80 2.44 -14.25 12.46
N LEU A 81 3.15 -13.57 11.57
CA LEU A 81 3.56 -12.18 11.78
C LEU A 81 2.55 -11.16 11.24
N ARG A 82 1.30 -11.59 10.96
CA ARG A 82 0.29 -10.66 10.44
C ARG A 82 -0.07 -9.53 11.41
N TRP A 83 0.19 -9.70 12.70
CA TRP A 83 -0.01 -8.59 13.64
C TRP A 83 0.90 -7.40 13.33
N LYS A 84 2.11 -7.67 12.81
CA LYS A 84 3.10 -6.67 12.43
C LYS A 84 2.96 -6.27 10.96
N TYR A 85 2.66 -7.24 10.12
CA TYR A 85 2.53 -7.09 8.68
C TYR A 85 1.08 -7.32 8.26
N ARG A 86 0.15 -6.68 8.98
CA ARG A 86 -1.26 -6.85 8.70
C ARG A 86 -1.56 -6.45 7.27
N SER A 87 -2.30 -7.33 6.55
CA SER A 87 -2.72 -7.03 5.19
C SER A 87 -4.05 -6.30 5.27
N ALA A 88 -4.04 -5.01 4.97
CA ALA A 88 -5.23 -4.19 5.13
C ALA A 88 -5.20 -2.94 4.25
N ILE A 89 -6.40 -2.46 3.95
CA ILE A 89 -6.65 -1.18 3.30
C ILE A 89 -7.52 -0.40 4.27
N TYR A 90 -7.15 0.83 4.59
CA TYR A 90 -7.79 1.59 5.66
C TYR A 90 -8.66 2.68 5.07
N HIS A 91 -9.93 2.71 5.49
CA HIS A 91 -10.88 3.72 5.02
C HIS A 91 -11.10 4.80 6.06
N ARG A 92 -11.48 5.99 5.57
CA ARG A 92 -11.76 7.14 6.42
C ARG A 92 -13.23 7.58 6.36
N SER A 93 -14.05 6.87 5.58
CA SER A 93 -15.47 7.18 5.46
C SER A 93 -16.22 5.93 5.05
N ALA A 94 -17.56 5.96 5.24
CA ALA A 94 -18.43 4.86 4.79
C ALA A 94 -18.39 4.69 3.27
N GLU A 95 -18.26 5.80 2.55
CA GLU A 95 -18.16 5.76 1.10
C GLU A 95 -16.89 5.05 0.65
N GLU A 96 -15.76 5.39 1.27
CA GLU A 96 -14.49 4.71 0.98
C GLU A 96 -14.58 3.23 1.31
N GLU A 97 -15.20 2.89 2.43
CA GLU A 97 -15.35 1.49 2.81
C GLU A 97 -16.08 0.70 1.71
N ARG A 98 -17.19 1.24 1.22
CA ARG A 98 -17.95 0.57 0.16
C ARG A 98 -17.13 0.42 -1.12
N ASP A 99 -16.44 1.49 -1.51
CA ASP A 99 -15.65 1.50 -2.74
C ASP A 99 -14.47 0.53 -2.65
N PHE A 100 -13.81 0.51 -1.51
CA PHE A 100 -12.66 -0.39 -1.31
C PHE A 100 -13.11 -1.85 -1.30
N ARG A 101 -14.23 -2.16 -0.63
CA ARG A 101 -14.76 -3.53 -0.63
C ARG A 101 -15.13 -3.98 -2.03
N ARG A 102 -15.72 -3.10 -2.82
CA ARG A 102 -16.07 -3.40 -4.21
C ARG A 102 -14.82 -3.69 -5.03
N SER A 103 -13.79 -2.87 -4.90
CA SER A 103 -12.54 -3.05 -5.64
C SER A 103 -11.85 -4.34 -5.27
N VAL A 104 -11.75 -4.64 -3.97
CA VAL A 104 -11.11 -5.88 -3.49
C VAL A 104 -11.89 -7.10 -3.99
N ALA A 105 -13.22 -7.05 -3.92
CA ALA A 105 -14.06 -8.16 -4.39
C ALA A 105 -13.85 -8.43 -5.88
N GLN A 106 -13.70 -7.38 -6.65
CA GLN A 106 -13.45 -7.49 -8.08
C GLN A 106 -12.10 -8.15 -8.36
N PHE A 107 -11.05 -7.72 -7.67
CA PHE A 107 -9.71 -8.25 -7.89
C PHE A 107 -9.51 -9.62 -7.27
N ALA A 108 -10.30 -9.97 -6.24
CA ALA A 108 -10.17 -11.27 -5.57
C ALA A 108 -10.33 -12.44 -6.52
N GLN A 109 -11.06 -12.25 -7.61
CA GLN A 109 -11.30 -13.29 -8.60
C GLN A 109 -10.04 -13.74 -9.33
N ARG A 110 -8.97 -12.93 -9.28
CA ARG A 110 -7.71 -13.24 -9.92
C ARG A 110 -6.81 -14.17 -9.10
N PHE A 111 -7.17 -14.42 -7.86
CA PHE A 111 -6.33 -15.15 -6.92
C PHE A 111 -6.87 -16.55 -6.70
N ASP A 112 -5.96 -17.54 -6.61
CA ASP A 112 -6.32 -18.94 -6.42
C ASP A 112 -6.81 -19.23 -5.01
N ARG A 113 -6.48 -18.36 -4.06
CA ARG A 113 -6.84 -18.52 -2.65
C ARG A 113 -7.59 -17.29 -2.17
N PRO A 114 -8.39 -17.42 -1.11
CA PRO A 114 -9.04 -16.25 -0.53
C PRO A 114 -8.03 -15.20 -0.08
N LEU A 115 -8.35 -13.94 -0.31
CA LEU A 115 -7.53 -12.83 0.16
C LEU A 115 -7.64 -12.71 1.66
N VAL A 116 -6.51 -12.45 2.34
CA VAL A 116 -6.51 -12.16 3.77
C VAL A 116 -6.57 -10.65 4.02
N THR A 117 -6.53 -9.86 2.97
CA THR A 117 -6.55 -8.40 3.05
C THR A 117 -7.90 -7.93 3.61
N GLU A 118 -7.85 -7.13 4.68
CA GLU A 118 -9.03 -6.62 5.35
C GLU A 118 -9.27 -5.17 5.00
N ILE A 119 -10.54 -4.75 5.05
CA ILE A 119 -10.91 -3.35 4.88
C ILE A 119 -11.24 -2.83 6.28
N LEU A 120 -10.42 -1.94 6.80
CA LEU A 120 -10.47 -1.52 8.19
C LEU A 120 -10.58 0.01 8.32
N PRO A 121 -11.16 0.50 9.42
CA PRO A 121 -11.17 1.96 9.65
C PRO A 121 -9.77 2.46 10.01
N PHE A 122 -9.40 3.59 9.46
CA PHE A 122 -8.14 4.24 9.80
C PHE A 122 -8.27 4.94 11.15
N VAL A 123 -7.35 4.66 12.08
CA VAL A 123 -7.34 5.30 13.39
C VAL A 123 -6.14 6.23 13.54
N ALA A 124 -4.93 5.72 13.26
CA ALA A 124 -3.73 6.53 13.46
C ALA A 124 -2.57 6.02 12.62
N PHE A 125 -1.66 6.93 12.32
CA PHE A 125 -0.42 6.65 11.60
C PHE A 125 0.74 7.29 12.34
N LYS A 126 1.86 6.56 12.42
CA LYS A 126 3.09 7.04 13.03
C LYS A 126 4.20 6.97 11.99
N LEU A 127 4.74 8.13 11.63
CA LEU A 127 5.79 8.23 10.62
C LEU A 127 7.09 7.61 11.14
N ASN A 128 7.79 6.90 10.25
CA ASN A 128 9.09 6.34 10.56
C ASN A 128 10.13 7.45 10.71
N GLN A 129 11.28 7.11 11.29
CA GLN A 129 12.38 8.04 11.43
C GLN A 129 12.92 8.42 10.05
N GLU A 130 13.38 9.66 9.93
CA GLU A 130 13.81 10.21 8.64
C GLU A 130 14.86 9.36 7.94
N ASN A 131 15.80 8.79 8.68
CA ASN A 131 16.87 7.98 8.09
C ASN A 131 16.40 6.65 7.51
N TYR A 132 15.14 6.24 7.76
CA TYR A 132 14.55 5.04 7.18
C TYR A 132 13.55 5.34 6.08
N LEU A 133 13.26 6.62 5.82
CA LEU A 133 12.34 7.01 4.76
C LEU A 133 13.05 6.94 3.41
N ASP A 134 12.27 6.65 2.37
CA ASP A 134 12.77 6.54 1.00
C ASP A 134 13.93 5.56 0.88
N TYR A 135 13.81 4.45 1.61
CA TYR A 135 14.89 3.50 1.78
C TYR A 135 15.41 2.93 0.46
N TYR A 136 14.51 2.51 -0.42
CA TYR A 136 14.89 1.89 -1.69
C TYR A 136 15.64 2.88 -2.59
N ARG A 137 15.11 4.09 -2.75
CA ARG A 137 15.73 5.09 -3.64
C ARG A 137 17.10 5.52 -3.16
N ARG A 138 17.31 5.50 -1.85
CA ARG A 138 18.58 5.89 -1.24
C ARG A 138 19.58 4.73 -1.16
N ASN A 139 19.11 3.49 -1.26
CA ASN A 139 19.93 2.30 -1.06
C ASN A 139 19.59 1.19 -2.06
N PRO A 140 19.48 1.48 -3.38
CA PRO A 140 18.99 0.46 -4.31
C PRO A 140 19.92 -0.73 -4.45
N GLU A 141 21.20 -0.58 -4.11
CA GLU A 141 22.18 -1.66 -4.26
C GLU A 141 22.35 -2.51 -3.02
N LYS A 142 21.67 -2.17 -1.93
CA LYS A 142 21.78 -3.00 -0.73
C LYS A 142 21.12 -4.36 -0.97
N PRO A 143 21.66 -5.44 -0.34
CA PRO A 143 21.14 -6.79 -0.56
C PRO A 143 19.63 -6.91 -0.31
N PHE A 144 19.12 -6.24 0.73
CA PHE A 144 17.70 -6.27 1.01
C PHE A 144 16.89 -5.73 -0.17
N CYS A 145 17.31 -4.60 -0.74
CA CYS A 145 16.61 -3.97 -1.85
C CYS A 145 16.66 -4.85 -3.10
N GLN A 146 17.83 -5.43 -3.39
CA GLN A 146 17.98 -6.30 -4.55
C GLN A 146 17.17 -7.58 -4.43
N ARG A 147 17.07 -8.11 -3.22
CA ARG A 147 16.40 -9.39 -3.00
C ARG A 147 14.88 -9.26 -2.89
N TYR A 148 14.39 -8.20 -2.24
CA TYR A 148 12.97 -8.11 -1.88
C TYR A 148 12.21 -7.02 -2.61
N ILE A 149 12.85 -5.92 -2.97
CA ILE A 149 12.16 -4.78 -3.57
C ILE A 149 12.28 -4.78 -5.09
N SER A 150 13.48 -4.92 -5.63
CA SER A 150 13.69 -4.87 -7.07
C SER A 150 12.87 -5.88 -7.85
N PRO A 151 12.75 -7.15 -7.40
CA PRO A 151 11.89 -8.10 -8.14
C PRO A 151 10.43 -7.69 -8.17
N LYS A 152 9.94 -7.06 -7.10
CA LYS A 152 8.56 -6.57 -7.05
C LYS A 152 8.34 -5.43 -8.05
N LEU A 153 9.32 -4.55 -8.16
CA LEU A 153 9.25 -3.46 -9.14
C LEU A 153 9.28 -3.98 -10.57
N ASP A 154 10.09 -5.01 -10.83
CA ASP A 154 10.13 -5.62 -12.14
C ASP A 154 8.79 -6.25 -12.50
N LYS A 155 8.17 -6.96 -11.56
CA LYS A 155 6.84 -7.52 -11.76
C LYS A 155 5.82 -6.42 -12.04
N LEU A 156 5.90 -5.33 -11.29
CA LEU A 156 5.00 -4.20 -11.44
C LEU A 156 5.09 -3.59 -12.85
N ARG A 157 6.32 -3.41 -13.35
CA ARG A 157 6.54 -2.87 -14.70
C ARG A 157 5.97 -3.78 -15.77
N GLN A 158 6.03 -5.09 -15.57
CA GLN A 158 5.48 -6.05 -16.52
C GLN A 158 3.95 -6.05 -16.51
N LEU A 159 3.35 -5.99 -15.31
CA LEU A 159 1.90 -6.04 -15.19
C LEU A 159 1.22 -4.69 -15.48
N TYR A 160 1.85 -3.61 -15.11
CA TYR A 160 1.24 -2.28 -15.16
C TYR A 160 2.19 -1.23 -15.73
N PRO A 161 2.63 -1.40 -16.99
CA PRO A 161 3.60 -0.45 -17.56
C PRO A 161 3.06 0.97 -17.64
N ASN A 162 1.74 1.14 -17.66
CA ASN A 162 1.14 2.47 -17.74
C ASN A 162 1.06 3.17 -16.37
N LEU A 163 1.22 2.44 -15.29
CA LEU A 163 1.15 3.00 -13.94
C LEU A 163 2.51 3.38 -13.39
N VAL A 164 3.59 2.80 -13.90
CA VAL A 164 4.94 3.06 -13.40
C VAL A 164 5.51 4.29 -14.09
N GLY A 165 6.01 5.22 -13.26
CA GLY A 165 6.60 6.45 -13.75
C GLY A 165 8.06 6.33 -14.13
#